data_6aecee8ec2f4aa4ecbe3c4bd09f35a09
#
_entry.id   6aecee8ec2f4aa4ecbe3c4bd09f35a09
#
_cell.length_a   1.000
_cell.length_b   1.000
_cell.length_c   1.000
_cell.angle_alpha   90.00
_cell.angle_beta   90.00
_cell.angle_gamma   90.00
#
_symmetry.space_group_name_H-M   'P 1'
#
loop_
_entity.id
_entity.type
_entity.pdbx_description
1 polymer ?
#
loop_
_entity_poly.entity_id
_entity_poly.type
_entity_poly.pdbx_seq_one_letter_code
_entity_poly.pdbx_strand_id
1 'polypeptide(L)'
;SLSVESLLLIYADFRSKQERDKEGREITVLFPLEESFQVILNKLDDVDGNKRRRYEFVYGKLHDFEDYMRTLGVDVDLTGHPQDPVPRKDPALMGAEETLNSLVLLSVDHNVRLMHMLSDEQKFGNIIEEARSAKSWQQLRAYLNIFQEYFTYLSVRQKKQALAFLYELLVHREGDIRRQAGSLIGLIIARFHLVYRKEIPADVDTDPAAEVPFTLWEHYLDLILFPDHRTTQQQRSHIGYTLKLAVGSLLEYGRPVDIPRFLGALLRHCDHPEQLNPDTAFTLLDALRYLPP
;
A
#
# COMPACT_ATOMS: atom_id res chain seq x y z
N SER A 1 14.15 -8.48 4.56
CA SER A 1 15.33 -7.63 4.31
C SER A 1 15.15 -6.32 5.05
N LEU A 2 16.21 -5.83 5.69
CA LEU A 2 16.23 -4.50 6.27
C LEU A 2 16.25 -3.46 5.13
N SER A 3 15.56 -2.33 5.31
CA SER A 3 15.64 -1.22 4.36
C SER A 3 17.02 -0.53 4.46
N VAL A 4 17.40 0.22 3.43
CA VAL A 4 18.67 0.97 3.43
C VAL A 4 18.71 1.97 4.57
N GLU A 5 17.59 2.62 4.88
CA GLU A 5 17.46 3.56 6.00
C GLU A 5 17.68 2.88 7.36
N SER A 6 17.12 1.68 7.52
CA SER A 6 17.33 0.88 8.74
C SER A 6 18.80 0.46 8.88
N LEU A 7 19.44 0.08 7.79
CA LEU A 7 20.86 -0.25 7.78
C LEU A 7 21.74 0.95 8.14
N LEU A 8 21.40 2.15 7.61
CA LEU A 8 22.12 3.38 7.92
C LEU A 8 22.02 3.74 9.41
N LEU A 9 20.83 3.63 10.00
CA LEU A 9 20.65 3.88 11.44
C LEU A 9 21.43 2.90 12.30
N ILE A 10 21.35 1.60 11.98
CA ILE A 10 22.12 0.57 12.69
C ILE A 10 23.63 0.79 12.55
N TYR A 11 24.09 1.16 11.36
CA TYR A 11 25.49 1.46 11.07
C TYR A 11 25.99 2.67 11.87
N ALA A 12 25.21 3.75 11.91
CA ALA A 12 25.57 4.94 12.67
C ALA A 12 25.60 4.66 14.18
N ASP A 13 24.59 3.97 14.72
CA ASP A 13 24.53 3.59 16.14
C ASP A 13 25.69 2.66 16.53
N PHE A 14 26.04 1.71 15.64
CA PHE A 14 27.11 0.74 15.89
C PHE A 14 28.49 1.41 15.99
N ARG A 15 28.73 2.48 15.18
CA ARG A 15 29.99 3.20 15.15
C ARG A 15 30.10 4.33 16.16
N SER A 16 28.98 4.86 16.65
CA SER A 16 28.97 5.98 17.59
C SER A 16 29.19 5.52 19.03
N LYS A 17 30.07 6.20 19.75
CA LYS A 17 30.30 6.00 21.18
C LYS A 17 30.24 7.34 21.90
N GLN A 18 29.74 7.30 23.13
CA GLN A 18 29.76 8.45 24.02
C GLN A 18 31.04 8.40 24.82
N GLU A 19 31.84 9.47 24.73
CA GLU A 19 33.04 9.68 25.53
C GLU A 19 32.93 11.00 26.29
N ARG A 20 33.78 11.17 27.32
CA ARG A 20 33.84 12.45 28.03
C ARG A 20 35.15 13.17 27.61
N ASP A 21 34.98 14.43 27.23
CA ASP A 21 36.13 15.30 26.92
C ASP A 21 36.92 15.64 28.22
N LYS A 22 38.01 16.35 28.03
CA LYS A 22 38.89 16.79 29.16
C LYS A 22 38.15 17.75 30.10
N GLU A 23 37.03 18.30 29.71
CA GLU A 23 36.19 19.23 30.46
C GLU A 23 34.96 18.52 31.08
N GLY A 24 34.87 17.18 30.92
CA GLY A 24 33.81 16.34 31.49
C GLY A 24 32.51 16.37 30.70
N ARG A 25 32.45 16.98 29.51
CA ARG A 25 31.28 17.03 28.63
C ARG A 25 31.18 15.75 27.85
N GLU A 26 29.97 15.22 27.68
CA GLU A 26 29.71 14.06 26.84
C GLU A 26 29.82 14.45 25.35
N ILE A 27 30.67 13.76 24.63
CA ILE A 27 30.91 13.92 23.21
C ILE A 27 30.69 12.61 22.49
N THR A 28 30.13 12.67 21.28
CA THR A 28 29.97 11.50 20.42
C THR A 28 31.21 11.35 19.54
N VAL A 29 31.83 10.18 19.59
CA VAL A 29 33.00 9.84 18.78
C VAL A 29 32.60 8.74 17.79
N LEU A 30 33.07 8.85 16.55
CA LEU A 30 32.90 7.82 15.54
C LEU A 30 34.15 6.95 15.49
N PHE A 31 33.92 5.65 15.61
CA PHE A 31 34.97 4.63 15.52
C PHE A 31 34.91 3.93 14.16
N PRO A 32 36.04 3.40 13.66
CA PRO A 32 36.01 2.44 12.57
C PRO A 32 35.08 1.27 12.90
N LEU A 33 34.43 0.70 11.89
CA LEU A 33 33.48 -0.40 12.08
C LEU A 33 34.12 -1.58 12.81
N GLU A 34 35.36 -1.91 12.46
CA GLU A 34 36.12 -3.01 13.08
C GLU A 34 36.43 -2.75 14.56
N GLU A 35 36.89 -1.55 14.91
CA GLU A 35 37.12 -1.17 16.30
C GLU A 35 35.86 -1.21 17.15
N SER A 36 34.74 -0.70 16.57
CA SER A 36 33.43 -0.77 17.22
C SER A 36 33.02 -2.20 17.52
N PHE A 37 33.26 -3.10 16.58
CA PHE A 37 32.99 -4.53 16.75
C PHE A 37 33.85 -5.17 17.84
N GLN A 38 35.13 -4.87 17.87
CA GLN A 38 36.05 -5.37 18.92
C GLN A 38 35.65 -4.87 20.32
N VAL A 39 35.25 -3.59 20.43
CA VAL A 39 34.73 -3.04 21.71
C VAL A 39 33.50 -3.80 22.19
N ILE A 40 32.61 -4.17 21.27
CA ILE A 40 31.42 -4.96 21.61
C ILE A 40 31.82 -6.37 22.03
N LEU A 41 32.68 -7.02 21.27
CA LEU A 41 33.17 -8.38 21.61
C LEU A 41 33.85 -8.44 22.98
N ASN A 42 34.69 -7.44 23.30
CA ASN A 42 35.37 -7.36 24.58
C ASN A 42 34.44 -7.16 25.78
N LYS A 43 33.24 -6.56 25.55
CA LYS A 43 32.19 -6.44 26.58
C LYS A 43 31.36 -7.72 26.73
N LEU A 44 31.57 -8.70 25.86
CA LEU A 44 30.78 -9.92 25.78
C LEU A 44 31.50 -11.15 26.32
N ASP A 45 32.55 -10.99 27.14
CA ASP A 45 33.40 -12.09 27.63
C ASP A 45 32.63 -13.20 28.38
N ASP A 46 31.41 -12.97 28.84
CA ASP A 46 30.52 -13.94 29.49
C ASP A 46 29.31 -14.36 28.63
N VAL A 47 29.34 -14.23 27.30
CA VAL A 47 28.18 -14.38 26.48
C VAL A 47 28.11 -15.68 25.69
N ASP A 48 26.95 -16.33 25.78
CA ASP A 48 26.47 -17.46 24.97
C ASP A 48 26.93 -17.36 23.51
N GLY A 49 27.55 -18.43 22.99
CA GLY A 49 28.06 -18.50 21.62
C GLY A 49 27.04 -18.13 20.52
N ASN A 50 25.74 -18.20 20.81
CA ASN A 50 24.68 -17.75 19.91
C ASN A 50 24.65 -16.22 19.79
N LYS A 51 24.94 -15.49 20.87
CA LYS A 51 24.95 -14.02 20.85
C LYS A 51 26.16 -13.50 20.08
N ARG A 52 27.30 -14.13 20.25
CA ARG A 52 28.51 -13.83 19.47
C ARG A 52 28.27 -14.01 17.96
N ARG A 53 27.70 -15.13 17.53
CA ARG A 53 27.35 -15.38 16.12
C ARG A 53 26.40 -14.36 15.54
N ARG A 54 25.44 -13.85 16.34
CA ARG A 54 24.54 -12.77 15.90
C ARG A 54 25.29 -11.47 15.66
N TYR A 55 26.22 -11.09 16.52
CA TYR A 55 27.04 -9.90 16.32
C TYR A 55 27.99 -10.04 15.13
N GLU A 56 28.59 -11.20 14.93
CA GLU A 56 29.41 -11.50 13.75
C GLU A 56 28.58 -11.40 12.46
N PHE A 57 27.36 -11.90 12.47
CA PHE A 57 26.45 -11.77 11.34
C PHE A 57 26.07 -10.30 11.06
N VAL A 58 25.75 -9.54 12.10
CA VAL A 58 25.43 -8.10 11.97
C VAL A 58 26.66 -7.35 11.45
N TYR A 59 27.83 -7.59 11.99
CA TYR A 59 29.07 -6.99 11.53
C TYR A 59 29.32 -7.25 10.04
N GLY A 60 29.19 -8.49 9.57
CA GLY A 60 29.33 -8.83 8.16
C GLY A 60 28.34 -8.05 7.27
N LYS A 61 27.09 -7.88 7.72
CA LYS A 61 26.09 -7.07 6.99
C LYS A 61 26.40 -5.58 6.98
N LEU A 62 26.97 -5.05 8.05
CA LEU A 62 27.38 -3.64 8.11
C LEU A 62 28.64 -3.41 7.25
N HIS A 63 29.54 -4.38 7.18
CA HIS A 63 30.69 -4.32 6.28
C HIS A 63 30.27 -4.33 4.80
N ASP A 64 29.37 -5.27 4.42
CA ASP A 64 28.76 -5.28 3.07
C ASP A 64 28.10 -3.92 2.73
N PHE A 65 27.44 -3.31 3.71
CA PHE A 65 26.79 -2.00 3.56
C PHE A 65 27.81 -0.86 3.42
N GLU A 66 28.91 -0.90 4.15
CA GLU A 66 30.02 0.06 4.04
C GLU A 66 30.66 0.01 2.65
N ASP A 67 30.92 -1.18 2.13
CA ASP A 67 31.40 -1.37 0.76
C ASP A 67 30.41 -0.84 -0.28
N TYR A 68 29.13 -1.07 -0.08
CA TYR A 68 28.09 -0.50 -0.95
C TYR A 68 28.12 1.04 -0.93
N MET A 69 28.23 1.68 0.24
CA MET A 69 28.33 3.14 0.34
C MET A 69 29.57 3.69 -0.36
N ARG A 70 30.73 2.99 -0.26
CA ARG A 70 31.95 3.36 -1.00
C ARG A 70 31.71 3.35 -2.51
N THR A 71 30.94 2.37 -3.02
CA THR A 71 30.61 2.34 -4.46
C THR A 71 29.76 3.52 -4.90
N LEU A 72 29.01 4.13 -3.97
CA LEU A 72 28.23 5.36 -4.21
C LEU A 72 29.03 6.65 -4.02
N GLY A 73 30.34 6.54 -3.72
CA GLY A 73 31.22 7.68 -3.49
C GLY A 73 31.06 8.34 -2.12
N VAL A 74 30.43 7.64 -1.16
CA VAL A 74 30.31 8.12 0.23
C VAL A 74 31.62 7.82 0.95
N ASP A 75 32.19 8.85 1.60
CA ASP A 75 33.33 8.66 2.49
C ASP A 75 32.87 8.00 3.80
N VAL A 76 33.25 6.75 4.00
CA VAL A 76 32.92 5.96 5.19
C VAL A 76 34.06 5.90 6.20
N ASP A 77 35.23 6.43 5.85
CA ASP A 77 36.43 6.38 6.68
C ASP A 77 36.51 7.55 7.69
N LEU A 78 35.43 8.31 7.80
CA LEU A 78 35.26 9.36 8.81
C LEU A 78 35.37 8.75 10.22
N THR A 79 36.40 9.11 10.94
CA THR A 79 36.71 8.67 12.31
C THR A 79 37.15 9.82 13.19
N GLY A 80 36.98 9.67 14.49
CA GLY A 80 37.44 10.63 15.48
C GLY A 80 36.45 11.76 15.78
N HIS A 81 36.98 12.82 16.41
CA HIS A 81 36.21 13.99 16.74
C HIS A 81 36.09 14.89 15.49
N PRO A 82 34.94 15.48 15.22
CA PRO A 82 34.86 16.56 14.26
C PRO A 82 35.77 17.71 14.74
N GLN A 83 36.88 17.96 14.03
CA GLN A 83 37.95 18.87 14.47
C GLN A 83 37.58 20.35 14.37
N ASP A 84 36.54 20.69 13.67
CA ASP A 84 36.00 22.06 13.62
C ASP A 84 34.49 22.01 13.81
N PRO A 85 33.89 23.01 14.44
CA PRO A 85 32.48 23.24 14.29
C PRO A 85 32.26 23.72 12.85
N VAL A 86 32.28 22.78 11.89
CA VAL A 86 31.44 23.01 10.71
C VAL A 86 30.13 23.50 11.33
N PRO A 87 29.63 24.69 10.96
CA PRO A 87 28.36 25.15 11.49
C PRO A 87 27.41 24.00 11.23
N ARG A 88 27.12 23.27 12.32
CA ARG A 88 26.18 22.16 12.27
C ARG A 88 24.90 22.82 11.81
N LYS A 89 24.62 22.73 10.54
CA LYS A 89 23.22 22.59 10.14
C LYS A 89 22.83 21.29 10.82
N ASP A 90 22.35 21.45 12.05
CA ASP A 90 21.77 20.33 12.79
C ASP A 90 20.75 19.70 11.83
N PRO A 91 20.93 18.46 11.34
CA PRO A 91 19.93 17.85 10.45
C PRO A 91 18.56 17.74 11.14
N ALA A 92 18.51 17.79 12.48
CA ALA A 92 17.29 18.00 13.24
C ALA A 92 16.78 19.47 13.13
N LEU A 93 17.57 20.38 12.61
CA LEU A 93 17.24 21.79 12.36
C LEU A 93 17.39 22.15 10.86
N MET A 94 17.31 21.24 9.94
CA MET A 94 16.70 21.60 8.65
C MET A 94 15.40 22.30 9.04
N GLY A 95 15.34 23.62 8.76
CA GLY A 95 14.20 24.40 9.22
C GLY A 95 12.93 23.64 8.86
N ALA A 96 11.96 23.56 9.74
CA ALA A 96 10.73 22.81 9.52
C ALA A 96 10.16 23.07 8.11
N GLU A 97 10.36 24.28 7.61
CA GLU A 97 10.01 24.73 6.26
C GLU A 97 10.84 24.04 5.16
N GLU A 98 12.16 23.89 5.33
CA GLU A 98 13.04 23.22 4.36
C GLU A 98 12.77 21.71 4.29
N THR A 99 12.51 21.07 5.44
CA THR A 99 12.07 19.67 5.54
C THR A 99 10.71 19.49 4.89
N LEU A 100 9.76 20.38 5.17
CA LEU A 100 8.42 20.33 4.60
C LEU A 100 8.48 20.48 3.07
N ASN A 101 9.25 21.44 2.55
CA ASN A 101 9.43 21.65 1.12
C ASN A 101 10.07 20.43 0.45
N SER A 102 11.05 19.79 1.08
CA SER A 102 11.68 18.58 0.56
C SER A 102 10.70 17.41 0.53
N LEU A 103 9.88 17.23 1.56
CA LEU A 103 8.83 16.20 1.60
C LEU A 103 7.75 16.46 0.53
N VAL A 104 7.34 17.70 0.34
CA VAL A 104 6.39 18.08 -0.71
C VAL A 104 6.95 17.74 -2.09
N LEU A 105 8.20 18.10 -2.39
CA LEU A 105 8.84 17.81 -3.68
C LEU A 105 8.95 16.31 -3.92
N LEU A 106 9.37 15.52 -2.93
CA LEU A 106 9.43 14.06 -3.02
C LEU A 106 8.04 13.44 -3.25
N SER A 107 7.02 13.95 -2.55
CA SER A 107 5.64 13.49 -2.71
C SER A 107 5.12 13.78 -4.11
N VAL A 108 5.34 14.99 -4.62
CA VAL A 108 4.93 15.38 -5.98
C VAL A 108 5.62 14.52 -7.04
N ASP A 109 6.94 14.32 -6.95
CA ASP A 109 7.68 13.50 -7.90
C ASP A 109 7.20 12.05 -7.89
N HIS A 110 6.98 11.48 -6.71
CA HIS A 110 6.43 10.14 -6.54
C HIS A 110 5.04 10.00 -7.17
N ASN A 111 4.15 10.95 -6.90
CA ASN A 111 2.79 10.94 -7.46
C ASN A 111 2.79 11.07 -8.98
N VAL A 112 3.64 11.95 -9.54
CA VAL A 112 3.78 12.10 -11.00
C VAL A 112 4.27 10.79 -11.63
N ARG A 113 5.25 10.12 -11.04
CA ARG A 113 5.72 8.81 -11.53
C ARG A 113 4.63 7.75 -11.48
N LEU A 114 3.86 7.68 -10.39
CA LEU A 114 2.72 6.76 -10.29
C LEU A 114 1.66 7.04 -11.37
N MET A 115 1.31 8.30 -11.61
CA MET A 115 0.37 8.68 -12.65
C MET A 115 0.85 8.22 -14.04
N HIS A 116 2.14 8.41 -14.35
CA HIS A 116 2.71 7.93 -15.61
C HIS A 116 2.71 6.40 -15.73
N MET A 117 3.02 5.69 -14.64
CA MET A 117 2.97 4.23 -14.63
C MET A 117 1.54 3.71 -14.83
N LEU A 118 0.59 4.30 -14.13
CA LEU A 118 -0.83 3.92 -14.21
C LEU A 118 -1.45 4.30 -15.57
N SER A 119 -0.93 5.34 -16.24
CA SER A 119 -1.40 5.76 -17.57
C SER A 119 -1.00 4.78 -18.68
N ASP A 120 0.03 4.00 -18.49
CA ASP A 120 0.53 3.01 -19.43
C ASP A 120 -0.15 1.65 -19.17
N GLU A 121 -0.81 1.07 -20.18
CA GLU A 121 -1.55 -0.20 -20.01
C GLU A 121 -0.65 -1.39 -19.68
N GLN A 122 0.55 -1.43 -20.23
CA GLN A 122 1.49 -2.53 -19.95
C GLN A 122 2.05 -2.43 -18.54
N LYS A 123 2.46 -1.23 -18.12
CA LYS A 123 2.93 -0.99 -16.76
C LYS A 123 1.85 -1.24 -15.73
N PHE A 124 0.61 -0.86 -16.04
CA PHE A 124 -0.53 -1.16 -15.18
C PHE A 124 -0.75 -2.67 -15.02
N GLY A 125 -0.66 -3.43 -16.10
CA GLY A 125 -0.70 -4.89 -16.05
C GLY A 125 0.39 -5.48 -15.14
N ASN A 126 1.60 -4.97 -15.22
CA ASN A 126 2.69 -5.38 -14.34
C ASN A 126 2.40 -5.06 -12.86
N ILE A 127 1.81 -3.90 -12.56
CA ILE A 127 1.39 -3.53 -11.19
C ILE A 127 0.37 -4.55 -10.64
N ILE A 128 -0.59 -4.98 -11.44
CA ILE A 128 -1.55 -6.03 -11.06
C ILE A 128 -0.84 -7.35 -10.74
N GLU A 129 0.09 -7.78 -11.58
CA GLU A 129 0.84 -9.03 -11.36
C GLU A 129 1.76 -8.95 -10.13
N GLU A 130 2.38 -7.80 -9.89
CA GLU A 130 3.13 -7.54 -8.66
C GLU A 130 2.23 -7.60 -7.42
N ALA A 131 1.03 -7.03 -7.50
CA ALA A 131 0.05 -7.09 -6.42
C ALA A 131 -0.40 -8.53 -6.15
N ARG A 132 -0.63 -9.36 -7.20
CA ARG A 132 -0.93 -10.80 -7.05
C ARG A 132 0.22 -11.57 -6.39
N SER A 133 1.44 -11.16 -6.66
CA SER A 133 2.66 -11.77 -6.14
C SER A 133 3.08 -11.23 -4.78
N ALA A 134 2.29 -10.35 -4.18
CA ALA A 134 2.61 -9.72 -2.90
C ALA A 134 2.83 -10.76 -1.79
N LYS A 135 3.97 -10.68 -1.12
CA LYS A 135 4.37 -11.65 -0.10
C LYS A 135 3.67 -11.45 1.25
N SER A 136 3.10 -10.27 1.47
CA SER A 136 2.40 -9.93 2.70
C SER A 136 1.10 -9.16 2.41
N TRP A 137 0.15 -9.24 3.33
CA TRP A 137 -1.09 -8.49 3.22
C TRP A 137 -0.87 -6.97 3.31
N GLN A 138 0.17 -6.52 4.04
CA GLN A 138 0.54 -5.10 4.12
C GLN A 138 0.98 -4.57 2.75
N GLN A 139 1.79 -5.35 2.03
CA GLN A 139 2.21 -5.00 0.68
C GLN A 139 1.01 -4.97 -0.28
N LEU A 140 0.13 -5.97 -0.20
CA LEU A 140 -1.10 -6.00 -1.00
C LEU A 140 -2.00 -4.80 -0.70
N ARG A 141 -2.15 -4.43 0.59
CA ARG A 141 -2.91 -3.25 1.00
C ARG A 141 -2.36 -1.96 0.39
N ALA A 142 -1.03 -1.84 0.26
CA ALA A 142 -0.41 -0.68 -0.38
C ALA A 142 -0.83 -0.55 -1.86
N TYR A 143 -0.90 -1.67 -2.61
CA TYR A 143 -1.43 -1.66 -3.97
C TYR A 143 -2.91 -1.25 -4.02
N LEU A 144 -3.73 -1.75 -3.09
CA LEU A 144 -5.14 -1.35 -3.01
C LEU A 144 -5.30 0.16 -2.73
N ASN A 145 -4.44 0.74 -1.89
CA ASN A 145 -4.42 2.19 -1.66
C ASN A 145 -4.07 2.98 -2.94
N ILE A 146 -3.14 2.47 -3.76
CA ILE A 146 -2.82 3.08 -5.06
C ILE A 146 -4.05 3.06 -5.96
N PHE A 147 -4.78 1.95 -6.04
CA PHE A 147 -6.00 1.88 -6.83
C PHE A 147 -7.08 2.82 -6.29
N GLN A 148 -7.22 2.95 -4.97
CA GLN A 148 -8.16 3.88 -4.34
C GLN A 148 -7.87 5.34 -4.68
N GLU A 149 -6.62 5.72 -4.63
CA GLU A 149 -6.19 7.11 -4.84
C GLU A 149 -6.22 7.51 -6.33
N TYR A 150 -5.81 6.60 -7.20
CA TYR A 150 -5.55 6.92 -8.60
C TYR A 150 -6.49 6.29 -9.62
N PHE A 151 -7.60 5.65 -9.21
CA PHE A 151 -8.50 4.98 -10.16
C PHE A 151 -9.09 5.91 -11.22
N THR A 152 -9.19 7.22 -10.96
CA THR A 152 -9.68 8.22 -11.90
C THR A 152 -8.71 8.48 -13.07
N TYR A 153 -7.44 8.07 -12.93
CA TYR A 153 -6.44 8.12 -14.00
C TYR A 153 -6.41 6.85 -14.86
N LEU A 154 -7.16 5.83 -14.46
CA LEU A 154 -7.25 4.57 -15.20
C LEU A 154 -8.21 4.70 -16.39
N SER A 155 -7.84 4.10 -17.52
CA SER A 155 -8.74 3.93 -18.65
C SER A 155 -9.91 3.00 -18.30
N VAL A 156 -10.96 2.97 -19.13
CA VAL A 156 -12.07 2.02 -19.00
C VAL A 156 -11.56 0.58 -18.93
N ARG A 157 -10.59 0.22 -19.78
CA ARG A 157 -9.99 -1.10 -19.81
C ARG A 157 -9.26 -1.43 -18.52
N GLN A 158 -8.44 -0.50 -18.04
CA GLN A 158 -7.70 -0.66 -16.78
C GLN A 158 -8.61 -0.76 -15.57
N LYS A 159 -9.72 0.02 -15.51
CA LYS A 159 -10.74 -0.12 -14.46
C LYS A 159 -11.36 -1.51 -14.44
N LYS A 160 -11.67 -2.08 -15.62
CA LYS A 160 -12.17 -3.46 -15.72
C LYS A 160 -11.13 -4.47 -15.23
N GLN A 161 -9.85 -4.28 -15.56
CA GLN A 161 -8.77 -5.14 -15.07
C GLN A 161 -8.60 -5.03 -13.55
N ALA A 162 -8.66 -3.80 -13.00
CA ALA A 162 -8.63 -3.58 -11.55
C ALA A 162 -9.80 -4.28 -10.85
N LEU A 163 -11.04 -4.15 -11.39
CA LEU A 163 -12.21 -4.83 -10.85
C LEU A 163 -12.07 -6.35 -10.87
N ALA A 164 -11.58 -6.92 -11.97
CA ALA A 164 -11.32 -8.36 -12.06
C ALA A 164 -10.35 -8.82 -10.97
N PHE A 165 -9.26 -8.08 -10.76
CA PHE A 165 -8.33 -8.35 -9.68
C PHE A 165 -8.97 -8.21 -8.28
N LEU A 166 -9.79 -7.19 -8.06
CA LEU A 166 -10.49 -7.00 -6.78
C LEU A 166 -11.48 -8.13 -6.50
N TYR A 167 -12.12 -8.71 -7.52
CA TYR A 167 -12.98 -9.87 -7.35
C TYR A 167 -12.21 -11.10 -6.84
N GLU A 168 -10.98 -11.31 -7.29
CA GLU A 168 -10.12 -12.38 -6.79
C GLU A 168 -9.85 -12.22 -5.28
N LEU A 169 -9.80 -10.98 -4.78
CA LEU A 169 -9.50 -10.68 -3.38
C LEU A 169 -10.69 -10.84 -2.43
N LEU A 170 -11.91 -11.02 -2.93
CA LEU A 170 -13.10 -11.21 -2.09
C LEU A 170 -13.02 -12.48 -1.24
N VAL A 171 -12.21 -13.46 -1.64
CA VAL A 171 -11.96 -14.70 -0.89
C VAL A 171 -10.59 -14.71 -0.19
N HIS A 172 -9.88 -13.59 -0.17
CA HIS A 172 -8.58 -13.49 0.48
C HIS A 172 -8.67 -13.84 1.98
N ARG A 173 -7.65 -14.49 2.53
CA ARG A 173 -7.62 -14.92 3.94
C ARG A 173 -7.74 -13.76 4.94
N GLU A 174 -7.15 -12.61 4.62
CA GLU A 174 -7.16 -11.44 5.50
C GLU A 174 -8.45 -10.62 5.34
N GLY A 175 -9.14 -10.36 6.46
CA GLY A 175 -10.40 -9.63 6.48
C GLY A 175 -10.28 -8.18 6.01
N ASP A 176 -9.15 -7.51 6.31
CA ASP A 176 -8.90 -6.13 5.89
C ASP A 176 -8.81 -6.02 4.37
N ILE A 177 -8.15 -6.97 3.72
CA ILE A 177 -8.06 -7.00 2.25
C ILE A 177 -9.44 -7.21 1.63
N ARG A 178 -10.25 -8.14 2.15
CA ARG A 178 -11.62 -8.34 1.65
C ARG A 178 -12.48 -7.10 1.79
N ARG A 179 -12.40 -6.43 2.97
CA ARG A 179 -13.15 -5.18 3.22
C ARG A 179 -12.76 -4.08 2.25
N GLN A 180 -11.46 -3.87 2.08
CA GLN A 180 -10.96 -2.85 1.17
C GLN A 180 -11.33 -3.16 -0.28
N ALA A 181 -11.22 -4.41 -0.72
CA ALA A 181 -11.64 -4.84 -2.05
C ALA A 181 -13.14 -4.56 -2.30
N GLY A 182 -14.01 -4.93 -1.34
CA GLY A 182 -15.46 -4.65 -1.44
C GLY A 182 -15.76 -3.16 -1.56
N SER A 183 -15.15 -2.33 -0.71
CA SER A 183 -15.32 -0.86 -0.78
C SER A 183 -14.81 -0.28 -2.11
N LEU A 184 -13.65 -0.76 -2.60
CA LEU A 184 -13.08 -0.30 -3.86
C LEU A 184 -13.92 -0.70 -5.07
N ILE A 185 -14.52 -1.87 -5.08
CA ILE A 185 -15.43 -2.30 -6.13
C ILE A 185 -16.60 -1.29 -6.23
N GLY A 186 -17.25 -0.99 -5.10
CA GLY A 186 -18.33 -0.01 -5.06
C GLY A 186 -17.88 1.38 -5.52
N LEU A 187 -16.74 1.86 -5.06
CA LEU A 187 -16.15 3.16 -5.44
C LEU A 187 -15.87 3.24 -6.95
N ILE A 188 -15.18 2.25 -7.51
CA ILE A 188 -14.81 2.25 -8.93
C ILE A 188 -16.06 2.18 -9.82
N ILE A 189 -17.05 1.38 -9.44
CA ILE A 189 -18.33 1.29 -10.18
C ILE A 189 -19.09 2.60 -10.08
N ALA A 190 -19.24 3.19 -8.88
CA ALA A 190 -19.95 4.46 -8.64
C ALA A 190 -19.37 5.62 -9.45
N ARG A 191 -18.06 5.66 -9.59
CA ARG A 191 -17.32 6.73 -10.28
C ARG A 191 -16.66 6.25 -11.58
N PHE A 192 -17.19 5.22 -12.19
CA PHE A 192 -16.62 4.60 -13.38
C PHE A 192 -16.45 5.59 -14.55
N HIS A 193 -17.36 6.54 -14.67
CA HIS A 193 -17.35 7.58 -15.69
C HIS A 193 -16.24 8.63 -15.52
N LEU A 194 -15.65 8.75 -14.31
CA LEU A 194 -14.57 9.71 -14.07
C LEU A 194 -13.26 9.20 -14.68
N VAL A 195 -12.80 9.87 -15.73
CA VAL A 195 -11.50 9.64 -16.35
C VAL A 195 -10.80 10.97 -16.50
N TYR A 196 -9.71 11.17 -15.75
CA TYR A 196 -8.95 12.43 -15.77
C TYR A 196 -7.86 12.45 -16.84
N ARG A 197 -7.87 11.53 -17.79
CA ARG A 197 -6.95 11.55 -18.92
C ARG A 197 -7.40 12.64 -19.92
N LYS A 198 -6.59 13.67 -20.05
CA LYS A 198 -6.79 14.72 -21.06
C LYS A 198 -6.44 14.30 -22.49
N GLU A 199 -5.94 13.08 -22.67
CA GLU A 199 -5.46 12.56 -23.95
C GLU A 199 -6.55 12.02 -24.87
N ILE A 200 -7.76 11.83 -24.34
CA ILE A 200 -8.93 11.47 -25.14
C ILE A 200 -9.54 12.78 -25.66
N PRO A 201 -9.57 13.02 -26.97
CA PRO A 201 -10.26 14.18 -27.53
C PRO A 201 -11.70 14.23 -27.02
N ALA A 202 -12.18 15.43 -26.70
CA ALA A 202 -13.51 15.64 -26.13
C ALA A 202 -14.66 15.25 -27.09
N ASP A 203 -14.32 15.06 -28.36
CA ASP A 203 -15.22 14.67 -29.45
C ASP A 203 -15.29 13.15 -29.69
N VAL A 204 -14.46 12.36 -29.00
CA VAL A 204 -14.64 10.91 -28.95
C VAL A 204 -15.81 10.64 -28.02
N ASP A 205 -16.94 10.33 -28.62
CA ASP A 205 -18.17 9.99 -27.92
C ASP A 205 -17.91 8.81 -26.98
N THR A 206 -17.76 9.14 -25.69
CA THR A 206 -17.46 8.16 -24.61
C THR A 206 -18.74 7.52 -24.09
N ASP A 207 -19.87 7.76 -24.72
CA ASP A 207 -21.20 7.34 -24.26
C ASP A 207 -21.46 5.81 -24.30
N PRO A 208 -20.75 4.97 -25.10
CA PRO A 208 -20.86 3.53 -24.89
C PRO A 208 -20.47 3.09 -23.49
N ALA A 209 -19.79 3.96 -22.73
CA ALA A 209 -19.42 3.69 -21.34
C ALA A 209 -20.56 3.93 -20.33
N ALA A 210 -21.66 4.59 -20.70
CA ALA A 210 -22.74 4.92 -19.77
C ALA A 210 -23.42 3.68 -19.16
N GLU A 211 -23.55 2.60 -19.92
CA GLU A 211 -24.15 1.33 -19.46
C GLU A 211 -23.16 0.43 -18.72
N VAL A 212 -21.85 0.60 -18.93
CA VAL A 212 -20.82 -0.27 -18.39
C VAL A 212 -20.84 -0.38 -16.86
N PRO A 213 -20.98 0.69 -16.06
CA PRO A 213 -21.01 0.58 -14.61
C PRO A 213 -22.20 -0.23 -14.11
N PHE A 214 -23.35 -0.16 -14.76
CA PHE A 214 -24.53 -0.94 -14.38
C PHE A 214 -24.35 -2.42 -14.69
N THR A 215 -23.80 -2.76 -15.85
CA THR A 215 -23.45 -4.14 -16.20
C THR A 215 -22.40 -4.72 -15.26
N LEU A 216 -21.41 -3.93 -14.86
CA LEU A 216 -20.38 -4.37 -13.88
C LEU A 216 -21.00 -4.56 -12.50
N TRP A 217 -21.96 -3.72 -12.11
CA TRP A 217 -22.68 -3.88 -10.86
C TRP A 217 -23.55 -5.14 -10.85
N GLU A 218 -24.32 -5.40 -11.91
CA GLU A 218 -25.10 -6.62 -12.05
C GLU A 218 -24.21 -7.86 -12.00
N HIS A 219 -23.09 -7.84 -12.73
CA HIS A 219 -22.13 -8.94 -12.66
C HIS A 219 -21.55 -9.16 -11.25
N TYR A 220 -21.28 -8.08 -10.52
CA TYR A 220 -20.83 -8.18 -9.12
C TYR A 220 -21.92 -8.78 -8.24
N LEU A 221 -23.19 -8.37 -8.40
CA LEU A 221 -24.30 -8.95 -7.66
C LEU A 221 -24.45 -10.45 -7.94
N ASP A 222 -24.33 -10.87 -9.19
CA ASP A 222 -24.37 -12.29 -9.55
C ASP A 222 -23.27 -13.09 -8.86
N LEU A 223 -22.04 -12.57 -8.83
CA LEU A 223 -20.91 -13.22 -8.13
C LEU A 223 -21.14 -13.36 -6.63
N ILE A 224 -21.79 -12.37 -6.00
CA ILE A 224 -22.04 -12.37 -4.56
C ILE A 224 -23.22 -13.21 -4.17
N LEU A 225 -24.33 -13.10 -4.92
CA LEU A 225 -25.62 -13.72 -4.58
C LEU A 225 -25.71 -15.15 -5.10
N PHE A 226 -25.02 -15.47 -6.20
CA PHE A 226 -25.01 -16.80 -6.82
C PHE A 226 -23.59 -17.33 -7.03
N PRO A 227 -22.81 -17.48 -5.94
CA PRO A 227 -21.44 -17.95 -6.04
C PRO A 227 -21.37 -19.37 -6.60
N ASP A 228 -20.31 -19.67 -7.38
CA ASP A 228 -20.07 -20.98 -7.97
C ASP A 228 -20.20 -22.09 -6.90
N HIS A 229 -20.75 -23.25 -7.29
CA HIS A 229 -20.90 -24.45 -6.47
C HIS A 229 -19.58 -24.94 -5.84
N ARG A 230 -18.43 -24.57 -6.42
CA ARG A 230 -17.08 -24.86 -5.89
C ARG A 230 -16.70 -23.95 -4.70
N THR A 231 -17.46 -22.89 -4.47
CA THR A 231 -17.17 -21.94 -3.39
C THR A 231 -17.57 -22.55 -2.06
N THR A 232 -16.66 -22.63 -1.10
CA THR A 232 -16.95 -23.16 0.24
C THR A 232 -17.91 -22.25 1.00
N GLN A 233 -18.61 -22.78 2.01
CA GLN A 233 -19.53 -21.99 2.85
C GLN A 233 -18.79 -20.80 3.50
N GLN A 234 -17.56 -21.01 3.99
CA GLN A 234 -16.76 -19.94 4.56
C GLN A 234 -16.44 -18.84 3.52
N GLN A 235 -16.09 -19.23 2.31
CA GLN A 235 -15.84 -18.28 1.23
C GLN A 235 -17.11 -17.50 0.88
N ARG A 236 -18.28 -18.14 0.80
CA ARG A 236 -19.57 -17.49 0.55
C ARG A 236 -19.88 -16.44 1.62
N SER A 237 -19.69 -16.77 2.89
CA SER A 237 -19.85 -15.80 3.99
C SER A 237 -18.89 -14.62 3.85
N HIS A 238 -17.63 -14.86 3.47
CA HIS A 238 -16.65 -13.81 3.23
C HIS A 238 -17.04 -12.90 2.08
N ILE A 239 -17.46 -13.49 0.95
CA ILE A 239 -17.90 -12.75 -0.23
C ILE A 239 -19.14 -11.92 0.10
N GLY A 240 -20.14 -12.54 0.72
CA GLY A 240 -21.41 -11.89 1.09
C GLY A 240 -21.20 -10.66 1.96
N TYR A 241 -20.30 -10.73 2.93
CA TYR A 241 -19.99 -9.60 3.81
C TYR A 241 -19.53 -8.35 3.04
N THR A 242 -18.92 -8.50 1.86
CA THR A 242 -18.42 -7.38 1.07
C THR A 242 -19.53 -6.59 0.36
N LEU A 243 -20.73 -7.18 0.18
CA LEU A 243 -21.84 -6.52 -0.52
C LEU A 243 -22.25 -5.21 0.17
N LYS A 244 -22.40 -5.22 1.49
CA LYS A 244 -22.77 -4.00 2.23
C LYS A 244 -21.72 -2.90 2.11
N LEU A 245 -20.45 -3.24 1.99
CA LEU A 245 -19.36 -2.28 1.83
C LEU A 245 -19.40 -1.67 0.43
N ALA A 246 -19.67 -2.48 -0.60
CA ALA A 246 -19.82 -1.99 -1.96
C ALA A 246 -21.08 -1.09 -2.09
N VAL A 247 -22.20 -1.47 -1.48
CA VAL A 247 -23.42 -0.64 -1.42
C VAL A 247 -23.14 0.68 -0.71
N GLY A 248 -22.46 0.65 0.44
CA GLY A 248 -22.06 1.86 1.17
C GLY A 248 -21.23 2.80 0.30
N SER A 249 -20.24 2.28 -0.41
CA SER A 249 -19.41 3.07 -1.34
C SER A 249 -20.21 3.58 -2.54
N LEU A 250 -21.16 2.81 -3.07
CA LEU A 250 -22.04 3.28 -4.14
C LEU A 250 -22.90 4.47 -3.68
N LEU A 251 -23.44 4.43 -2.48
CA LEU A 251 -24.25 5.51 -1.90
C LEU A 251 -23.41 6.76 -1.61
N GLU A 252 -22.19 6.57 -1.10
CA GLU A 252 -21.30 7.67 -0.74
C GLU A 252 -20.74 8.39 -1.96
N TYR A 253 -20.35 7.64 -3.01
CA TYR A 253 -19.58 8.17 -4.14
C TYR A 253 -20.39 8.23 -5.44
N GLY A 254 -21.55 7.60 -5.51
CA GLY A 254 -22.40 7.55 -6.69
C GLY A 254 -23.04 8.90 -7.03
N ARG A 255 -23.30 9.11 -8.32
CA ARG A 255 -24.12 10.26 -8.72
C ARG A 255 -25.57 10.02 -8.30
N PRO A 256 -26.27 11.04 -7.75
CA PRO A 256 -27.66 10.89 -7.33
C PRO A 256 -28.58 10.31 -8.41
N VAL A 257 -28.33 10.62 -9.69
CA VAL A 257 -29.11 10.13 -10.83
C VAL A 257 -28.91 8.64 -11.11
N ASP A 258 -27.79 8.06 -10.74
CA ASP A 258 -27.44 6.65 -10.99
C ASP A 258 -27.83 5.73 -9.82
N ILE A 259 -27.88 6.27 -8.60
CA ILE A 259 -28.17 5.50 -7.38
C ILE A 259 -29.48 4.70 -7.49
N PRO A 260 -30.61 5.27 -7.96
CA PRO A 260 -31.85 4.51 -8.09
C PRO A 260 -31.74 3.28 -9.01
N ARG A 261 -30.91 3.37 -10.06
CA ARG A 261 -30.65 2.24 -10.96
C ARG A 261 -29.82 1.16 -10.34
N PHE A 262 -28.76 1.52 -9.61
CA PHE A 262 -27.94 0.56 -8.86
C PHE A 262 -28.75 -0.16 -7.78
N LEU A 263 -29.56 0.59 -7.03
CA LEU A 263 -30.43 0.01 -6.01
C LEU A 263 -31.55 -0.84 -6.63
N GLY A 264 -32.12 -0.41 -7.77
CA GLY A 264 -33.11 -1.18 -8.51
C GLY A 264 -32.56 -2.54 -8.95
N ALA A 265 -31.27 -2.62 -9.36
CA ALA A 265 -30.63 -3.88 -9.67
C ALA A 265 -30.52 -4.80 -8.43
N LEU A 266 -30.16 -4.24 -7.27
CA LEU A 266 -30.11 -4.97 -6.01
C LEU A 266 -31.50 -5.45 -5.56
N LEU A 267 -32.50 -4.57 -5.61
CA LEU A 267 -33.86 -4.86 -5.14
C LEU A 267 -34.59 -5.90 -5.99
N ARG A 268 -34.29 -6.00 -7.30
CA ARG A 268 -34.85 -7.06 -8.16
C ARG A 268 -34.61 -8.48 -7.59
N HIS A 269 -33.53 -8.69 -6.85
CA HIS A 269 -33.28 -9.97 -6.19
C HIS A 269 -34.22 -10.23 -5.01
N CYS A 270 -34.90 -9.20 -4.47
CA CYS A 270 -35.92 -9.37 -3.44
C CYS A 270 -37.29 -9.81 -4.01
N ASP A 271 -37.52 -9.60 -5.30
CA ASP A 271 -38.77 -9.96 -5.95
C ASP A 271 -38.93 -11.49 -6.11
N HIS A 272 -37.81 -12.23 -6.03
CA HIS A 272 -37.75 -13.68 -6.19
C HIS A 272 -37.03 -14.36 -5.03
N PRO A 273 -37.53 -14.23 -3.80
CA PRO A 273 -36.85 -14.76 -2.60
C PRO A 273 -36.70 -16.28 -2.61
N GLU A 274 -37.53 -16.99 -3.36
CA GLU A 274 -37.47 -18.44 -3.54
C GLU A 274 -36.22 -18.92 -4.29
N GLN A 275 -35.55 -18.02 -5.03
CA GLN A 275 -34.31 -18.32 -5.76
C GLN A 275 -33.07 -18.15 -4.87
N LEU A 276 -33.24 -17.50 -3.70
CA LEU A 276 -32.15 -17.21 -2.77
C LEU A 276 -32.01 -18.34 -1.75
N ASN A 277 -30.79 -18.82 -1.57
CA ASN A 277 -30.53 -19.64 -0.39
C ASN A 277 -30.49 -18.76 0.88
N PRO A 278 -30.60 -19.36 2.09
CA PRO A 278 -30.64 -18.58 3.34
C PRO A 278 -29.43 -17.66 3.56
N ASP A 279 -28.22 -18.08 3.17
CA ASP A 279 -27.01 -17.28 3.32
C ASP A 279 -27.04 -16.06 2.38
N THR A 280 -27.50 -16.25 1.15
CA THR A 280 -27.66 -15.18 0.16
C THR A 280 -28.75 -14.20 0.59
N ALA A 281 -29.90 -14.70 1.08
CA ALA A 281 -30.97 -13.87 1.61
C ALA A 281 -30.49 -13.01 2.80
N PHE A 282 -29.74 -13.60 3.73
CA PHE A 282 -29.12 -12.88 4.84
C PHE A 282 -28.15 -11.77 4.36
N THR A 283 -27.30 -12.10 3.38
CA THR A 283 -26.34 -11.17 2.77
C THR A 283 -27.06 -9.96 2.15
N LEU A 284 -28.16 -10.20 1.42
CA LEU A 284 -28.96 -9.17 0.80
C LEU A 284 -29.63 -8.27 1.86
N LEU A 285 -30.24 -8.87 2.87
CA LEU A 285 -30.86 -8.15 3.98
C LEU A 285 -29.84 -7.31 4.76
N ASP A 286 -28.65 -7.84 5.04
CA ASP A 286 -27.59 -7.10 5.72
C ASP A 286 -27.12 -5.89 4.91
N ALA A 287 -27.04 -6.00 3.57
CA ALA A 287 -26.73 -4.89 2.70
C ALA A 287 -27.84 -3.82 2.68
N LEU A 288 -29.12 -4.23 2.64
CA LEU A 288 -30.27 -3.32 2.63
C LEU A 288 -30.38 -2.49 3.91
N ARG A 289 -29.87 -2.96 5.04
CA ARG A 289 -29.84 -2.19 6.31
C ARG A 289 -28.99 -0.92 6.24
N TYR A 290 -28.09 -0.82 5.26
CA TYR A 290 -27.26 0.38 5.03
C TYR A 290 -27.93 1.41 4.13
N LEU A 291 -29.12 1.08 3.56
CA LEU A 291 -29.85 2.05 2.78
C LEU A 291 -30.43 3.14 3.71
N PRO A 292 -30.39 4.41 3.29
CA PRO A 292 -31.07 5.46 4.02
C PRO A 292 -32.59 5.20 4.05
N PRO A 293 -33.27 5.62 5.11
CA PRO A 293 -34.72 5.48 5.23
C PRO A 293 -35.47 6.28 4.15
#